data_0d6c969606b6edd79e9af041c795e980
#
_entry.id   0d6c969606b6edd79e9af041c795e980
#
_cell.length_a   1.000
_cell.length_b   1.000
_cell.length_c   1.000
_cell.angle_alpha   90.00
_cell.angle_beta   90.00
_cell.angle_gamma   90.00
#
_symmetry.space_group_name_H-M   'P 1'
#
loop_
_entity.id
_entity.type
_entity.pdbx_description
1 polymer ?
#
loop_
_entity_poly.entity_id
_entity_poly.type
_entity_poly.pdbx_seq_one_letter_code
_entity_poly.pdbx_strand_id
1 'polypeptide(L)'
;MQLNKQQLPRIIMGALFTIIVVLGILLFIAPPSIFPDPANGFQVMRCMELGGKFNIMTAPDQDDISKNTSEFLTWWSPGQYLVPYAFKLIFGVNTGQASALTITLCQLLGLAGFYSLFKKIGFTPLIASLSMLFIACQQFFVVPYVFYPGGEILFFAFTGWFLYGCVCLKSTGWKLFIFVLLSGWVGFFCKSSVMWIYATGLLFVWMRLSQANKKLAEWIKTGIWIAIPAIIAIGTIYIFFLSKGQNPASVSAGFKLSWKAFGFPLASPLLSGFSIDDLSHGLIFHTGKSIFSDYQIMIILVLSALLSLWLVLTIIRKVQDQNYKNLVLVFYVAAIIFFGHAYLRQMTISYEARHFRIIGLIIIPGTLWLFSQFKSPYRLFFGLMWAGIAVTSVVYVAKGYTFNKIKSAHGTSGIAQEFIDQPALDKIIAIDQKQRNAIFVFVSKDIGLEIKHNRVLNLEPIGDDLKIDLDDYVYAGHAGPLYIILPDSYAGPKEKFILKSFPGYKGWYGSMLSNKYVMYEAR
;
A
#
# COMPACT_ATOMS: atom_id res chain seq x y z
N MET A 1 -23.59 5.96 -36.57
CA MET A 1 -23.56 7.04 -35.56
C MET A 1 -22.10 7.43 -35.35
N GLN A 2 -21.63 8.52 -36.00
CA GLN A 2 -20.23 8.99 -35.78
C GLN A 2 -20.17 9.68 -34.41
N LEU A 3 -19.63 9.01 -33.43
CA LEU A 3 -19.34 9.61 -32.12
C LEU A 3 -18.43 10.84 -32.30
N ASN A 4 -18.92 12.00 -31.89
CA ASN A 4 -18.13 13.23 -31.90
C ASN A 4 -16.87 13.03 -31.06
N LYS A 5 -15.69 13.39 -31.61
CA LYS A 5 -14.38 13.24 -30.96
C LYS A 5 -14.33 13.85 -29.54
N GLN A 6 -15.20 14.79 -29.21
CA GLN A 6 -15.31 15.40 -27.88
C GLN A 6 -16.17 14.58 -26.90
N GLN A 7 -17.06 13.71 -27.38
CA GLN A 7 -17.95 12.91 -26.52
C GLN A 7 -17.26 11.65 -26.01
N LEU A 8 -16.39 11.02 -26.81
CA LEU A 8 -15.71 9.77 -26.46
C LEU A 8 -14.96 9.82 -25.11
N PRO A 9 -14.12 10.85 -24.81
CA PRO A 9 -13.47 10.94 -23.50
C PRO A 9 -14.43 11.02 -22.32
N ARG A 10 -15.56 11.72 -22.48
CA ARG A 10 -16.59 11.81 -21.42
C ARG A 10 -17.27 10.47 -21.19
N ILE A 11 -17.57 9.74 -22.28
CA ILE A 11 -18.17 8.39 -22.19
C ILE A 11 -17.21 7.43 -21.48
N ILE A 12 -15.91 7.43 -21.84
CA ILE A 12 -14.90 6.58 -21.19
C ILE A 12 -14.83 6.87 -19.69
N MET A 13 -14.72 8.14 -19.30
CA MET A 13 -14.64 8.52 -17.89
C MET A 13 -15.94 8.22 -17.13
N GLY A 14 -17.08 8.50 -17.74
CA GLY A 14 -18.38 8.19 -17.14
C GLY A 14 -18.57 6.68 -16.92
N ALA A 15 -18.29 5.87 -17.93
CA ALA A 15 -18.35 4.41 -17.83
C ALA A 15 -17.39 3.88 -16.74
N LEU A 16 -16.16 4.40 -16.71
CA LEU A 16 -15.16 3.99 -15.72
C LEU A 16 -15.60 4.31 -14.28
N PHE A 17 -16.10 5.52 -14.04
CA PHE A 17 -16.62 5.91 -12.72
C PHE A 17 -17.83 5.07 -12.32
N THR A 18 -18.74 4.77 -13.25
CA THR A 18 -19.87 3.87 -13.00
C THR A 18 -19.41 2.47 -12.61
N ILE A 19 -18.43 1.91 -13.32
CA ILE A 19 -17.85 0.59 -13.00
C ILE A 19 -17.25 0.60 -11.58
N ILE A 20 -16.50 1.64 -11.20
CA ILE A 20 -15.91 1.74 -9.87
C ILE A 20 -16.98 1.83 -8.78
N VAL A 21 -18.04 2.59 -9.01
CA VAL A 21 -19.17 2.66 -8.06
C VAL A 21 -19.85 1.30 -7.92
N VAL A 22 -20.10 0.59 -9.03
CA VAL A 22 -20.67 -0.76 -9.00
C VAL A 22 -19.76 -1.73 -8.24
N LEU A 23 -18.45 -1.71 -8.52
CA LEU A 23 -17.48 -2.52 -7.76
C LEU A 23 -17.46 -2.14 -6.29
N GLY A 24 -17.57 -0.86 -5.96
CA GLY A 24 -17.68 -0.38 -4.58
C GLY A 24 -18.92 -0.91 -3.85
N ILE A 25 -20.07 -0.97 -4.54
CA ILE A 25 -21.30 -1.58 -4.00
C ILE A 25 -21.08 -3.08 -3.74
N LEU A 26 -20.45 -3.78 -4.68
CA LEU A 26 -20.12 -5.20 -4.49
C LEU A 26 -19.20 -5.41 -3.30
N LEU A 27 -18.17 -4.58 -3.13
CA LEU A 27 -17.29 -4.62 -1.96
C LEU A 27 -18.00 -4.29 -0.65
N PHE A 28 -18.99 -3.41 -0.68
CA PHE A 28 -19.78 -3.10 0.52
C PHE A 28 -20.62 -4.30 0.96
N ILE A 29 -21.07 -5.13 0.02
CA ILE A 29 -21.84 -6.38 0.28
C ILE A 29 -20.90 -7.52 0.72
N ALA A 30 -19.73 -7.65 0.09
CA ALA A 30 -18.71 -8.64 0.43
C ALA A 30 -17.35 -7.93 0.56
N PRO A 31 -17.06 -7.40 1.77
CA PRO A 31 -15.85 -6.61 2.01
C PRO A 31 -14.55 -7.38 1.76
N PRO A 32 -13.45 -6.66 1.44
CA PRO A 32 -12.18 -7.28 1.16
C PRO A 32 -11.54 -7.87 2.43
N SER A 33 -10.61 -8.79 2.24
CA SER A 33 -9.69 -9.18 3.31
C SER A 33 -8.74 -8.05 3.67
N ILE A 34 -8.13 -8.13 4.84
CA ILE A 34 -7.07 -7.23 5.28
C ILE A 34 -5.76 -7.99 5.23
N PHE A 35 -4.88 -7.54 4.34
CA PHE A 35 -3.55 -8.13 4.23
C PHE A 35 -2.76 -7.94 5.55
N PRO A 36 -1.83 -8.82 5.93
CA PRO A 36 -1.16 -8.79 7.22
C PRO A 36 -0.65 -7.41 7.65
N ASP A 37 -0.01 -6.69 6.74
CA ASP A 37 0.56 -5.36 7.03
C ASP A 37 -0.48 -4.32 7.49
N PRO A 38 -1.60 -4.09 6.78
CA PRO A 38 -2.63 -3.16 7.23
C PRO A 38 -3.32 -3.59 8.53
N ALA A 39 -3.34 -4.89 8.85
CA ALA A 39 -3.98 -5.39 10.07
C ALA A 39 -3.41 -4.74 11.34
N ASN A 40 -2.11 -4.37 11.37
CA ASN A 40 -1.51 -3.63 12.49
C ASN A 40 -2.22 -2.29 12.75
N GLY A 41 -2.48 -1.50 11.70
CA GLY A 41 -3.23 -0.25 11.82
C GLY A 41 -4.67 -0.48 12.28
N PHE A 42 -5.32 -1.54 11.81
CA PHE A 42 -6.67 -1.89 12.26
C PHE A 42 -6.70 -2.40 13.69
N GLN A 43 -5.64 -3.03 14.22
CA GLN A 43 -5.51 -3.33 15.65
C GLN A 43 -5.43 -2.04 16.48
N VAL A 44 -4.72 -1.01 16.01
CA VAL A 44 -4.74 0.31 16.65
C VAL A 44 -6.16 0.88 16.66
N MET A 45 -6.88 0.81 15.53
CA MET A 45 -8.28 1.25 15.45
C MET A 45 -9.16 0.49 16.45
N ARG A 46 -9.01 -0.84 16.55
CA ARG A 46 -9.69 -1.65 17.56
C ARG A 46 -9.38 -1.17 18.98
N CYS A 47 -8.10 -0.90 19.30
CA CYS A 47 -7.72 -0.37 20.61
C CYS A 47 -8.42 0.98 20.88
N MET A 48 -8.49 1.87 19.89
CA MET A 48 -9.19 3.15 20.01
C MET A 48 -10.70 2.97 20.22
N GLU A 49 -11.35 2.01 19.56
CA GLU A 49 -12.78 1.66 19.73
C GLU A 49 -13.07 1.13 21.14
N LEU A 50 -12.10 0.47 21.77
CA LEU A 50 -12.18 -0.04 23.13
C LEU A 50 -11.77 1.01 24.20
N GLY A 51 -11.66 2.29 23.82
CA GLY A 51 -11.33 3.39 24.73
C GLY A 51 -9.85 3.68 24.88
N GLY A 52 -8.99 3.07 24.05
CA GLY A 52 -7.55 3.35 24.00
C GLY A 52 -7.22 4.74 23.45
N LYS A 53 -5.97 5.17 23.66
CA LYS A 53 -5.50 6.47 23.19
C LYS A 53 -5.24 6.46 21.69
N PHE A 54 -5.20 7.66 21.09
CA PHE A 54 -4.90 7.87 19.67
C PHE A 54 -3.58 7.22 19.26
N ASN A 55 -3.61 6.42 18.21
CA ASN A 55 -2.47 5.75 17.58
C ASN A 55 -1.65 4.85 18.51
N ILE A 56 -2.25 4.37 19.60
CA ILE A 56 -1.64 3.44 20.55
C ILE A 56 -2.19 2.03 20.30
N MET A 57 -1.29 1.10 20.04
CA MET A 57 -1.55 -0.32 20.08
C MET A 57 -1.25 -0.83 21.49
N THR A 58 -2.19 -1.55 22.08
CA THR A 58 -2.05 -2.15 23.39
C THR A 58 -2.10 -3.66 23.28
N ALA A 59 -1.13 -4.35 23.82
CA ALA A 59 -1.01 -5.80 23.81
C ALA A 59 -0.50 -6.31 25.18
N PRO A 60 -0.65 -7.60 25.50
CA PRO A 60 0.02 -8.20 26.65
C PRO A 60 1.51 -7.96 26.61
N ASP A 61 2.10 -7.64 27.77
CA ASP A 61 3.51 -7.36 27.91
C ASP A 61 4.35 -8.66 27.88
N GLN A 62 5.52 -8.60 27.28
CA GLN A 62 6.37 -9.78 27.12
C GLN A 62 7.07 -10.18 28.42
N ASP A 63 7.46 -9.23 29.25
CA ASP A 63 8.12 -9.49 30.53
C ASP A 63 7.14 -9.93 31.62
N ASP A 64 5.85 -9.49 31.52
CA ASP A 64 4.79 -9.86 32.45
C ASP A 64 3.44 -9.82 31.73
N ILE A 65 2.98 -10.98 31.27
CA ILE A 65 1.74 -11.13 30.49
C ILE A 65 0.47 -10.68 31.27
N SER A 66 0.56 -10.51 32.60
CA SER A 66 -0.54 -9.96 33.40
C SER A 66 -0.75 -8.47 33.16
N LYS A 67 0.26 -7.78 32.66
CA LYS A 67 0.24 -6.36 32.33
C LYS A 67 0.03 -6.16 30.82
N ASN A 68 -0.15 -4.92 30.43
CA ASN A 68 -0.18 -4.50 29.04
C ASN A 68 0.98 -3.55 28.76
N THR A 69 1.64 -3.75 27.61
CA THR A 69 2.49 -2.75 27.01
C THR A 69 1.69 -1.92 26.01
N SER A 70 2.16 -0.72 25.75
CA SER A 70 1.52 0.21 24.81
C SER A 70 2.55 0.83 23.89
N GLU A 71 2.35 0.68 22.61
CA GLU A 71 3.26 1.19 21.58
C GLU A 71 2.55 2.22 20.71
N PHE A 72 3.22 3.36 20.46
CA PHE A 72 2.76 4.33 19.47
C PHE A 72 3.20 3.86 18.09
N LEU A 73 2.24 3.57 17.21
CA LEU A 73 2.50 3.00 15.90
C LEU A 73 3.08 4.04 14.94
N THR A 74 4.35 3.89 14.57
CA THR A 74 5.06 4.78 13.64
C THR A 74 5.39 4.13 12.30
N TRP A 75 5.35 2.80 12.22
CA TRP A 75 5.69 2.03 11.02
C TRP A 75 4.70 2.23 9.89
N TRP A 76 3.43 2.43 10.25
CA TRP A 76 2.33 2.54 9.32
C TRP A 76 1.69 3.91 9.43
N SER A 77 1.42 4.54 8.29
CA SER A 77 0.76 5.83 8.29
C SER A 77 -0.67 5.72 8.81
N PRO A 78 -1.10 6.64 9.67
CA PRO A 78 -2.37 6.52 10.37
C PRO A 78 -3.59 6.64 9.46
N GLY A 79 -3.49 7.27 8.31
CA GLY A 79 -4.60 7.42 7.38
C GLY A 79 -5.19 6.10 6.91
N GLN A 80 -4.37 5.04 6.81
CA GLN A 80 -4.83 3.73 6.36
C GLN A 80 -5.93 3.09 7.24
N TYR A 81 -5.99 3.45 8.52
CA TYR A 81 -7.06 3.00 9.42
C TYR A 81 -7.94 4.16 9.90
N LEU A 82 -7.44 5.40 9.95
CA LEU A 82 -8.25 6.57 10.35
C LEU A 82 -9.31 6.93 9.32
N VAL A 83 -9.03 6.76 8.01
CA VAL A 83 -10.06 7.02 6.99
C VAL A 83 -11.21 6.01 7.08
N PRO A 84 -10.97 4.68 7.11
CA PRO A 84 -12.02 3.72 7.45
C PRO A 84 -12.72 4.01 8.79
N TYR A 85 -11.97 4.38 9.83
CA TYR A 85 -12.54 4.72 11.12
C TYR A 85 -13.51 5.91 11.05
N ALA A 86 -13.16 6.95 10.29
CA ALA A 86 -14.06 8.07 10.05
C ALA A 86 -15.36 7.62 9.36
N PHE A 87 -15.29 6.72 8.37
CA PHE A 87 -16.48 6.16 7.74
C PHE A 87 -17.33 5.34 8.73
N LYS A 88 -16.70 4.56 9.61
CA LYS A 88 -17.43 3.85 10.68
C LYS A 88 -18.20 4.80 11.58
N LEU A 89 -17.56 5.89 12.02
CA LEU A 89 -18.18 6.87 12.91
C LEU A 89 -19.33 7.65 12.24
N ILE A 90 -19.15 8.01 10.96
CA ILE A 90 -20.14 8.83 10.24
C ILE A 90 -21.34 7.99 9.81
N PHE A 91 -21.14 6.77 9.34
CA PHE A 91 -22.19 5.95 8.72
C PHE A 91 -22.66 4.77 9.56
N GLY A 92 -22.03 4.51 10.71
CA GLY A 92 -22.40 3.37 11.58
C GLY A 92 -22.14 2.00 10.94
N VAL A 93 -21.21 1.91 9.98
CA VAL A 93 -20.88 0.68 9.24
C VAL A 93 -19.77 -0.11 9.94
N ASN A 94 -19.63 -1.40 9.59
CA ASN A 94 -18.53 -2.22 10.11
C ASN A 94 -17.18 -1.89 9.43
N THR A 95 -16.10 -2.49 9.91
CA THR A 95 -14.73 -2.24 9.43
C THR A 95 -14.56 -2.59 7.95
N GLY A 96 -15.09 -3.74 7.52
CA GLY A 96 -15.04 -4.17 6.12
C GLY A 96 -15.77 -3.21 5.18
N GLN A 97 -16.98 -2.80 5.54
CA GLN A 97 -17.77 -1.81 4.79
C GLN A 97 -17.07 -0.45 4.72
N ALA A 98 -16.48 -0.01 5.84
CA ALA A 98 -15.71 1.23 5.88
C ALA A 98 -14.48 1.18 4.95
N SER A 99 -13.80 0.02 4.89
CA SER A 99 -12.70 -0.23 3.95
C SER A 99 -13.19 -0.18 2.50
N ALA A 100 -14.35 -0.75 2.19
CA ALA A 100 -14.98 -0.69 0.87
C ALA A 100 -15.29 0.76 0.43
N LEU A 101 -15.83 1.58 1.34
CA LEU A 101 -16.07 3.00 1.09
C LEU A 101 -14.76 3.76 0.85
N THR A 102 -13.72 3.47 1.63
CA THR A 102 -12.38 4.05 1.48
C THR A 102 -11.79 3.71 0.11
N ILE A 103 -11.84 2.44 -0.31
CA ILE A 103 -11.36 2.00 -1.62
C ILE A 103 -12.09 2.76 -2.72
N THR A 104 -13.42 2.76 -2.69
CA THR A 104 -14.24 3.37 -3.73
C THR A 104 -13.95 4.86 -3.89
N LEU A 105 -13.96 5.59 -2.78
CA LEU A 105 -13.69 7.03 -2.79
C LEU A 105 -12.27 7.33 -3.29
N CYS A 106 -11.26 6.62 -2.80
CA CYS A 106 -9.86 6.85 -3.18
C CYS A 106 -9.60 6.50 -4.65
N GLN A 107 -10.25 5.45 -5.20
CA GLN A 107 -10.16 5.12 -6.62
C GLN A 107 -10.74 6.24 -7.50
N LEU A 108 -11.92 6.74 -7.15
CA LEU A 108 -12.56 7.86 -7.87
C LEU A 108 -11.71 9.14 -7.78
N LEU A 109 -11.24 9.50 -6.58
CA LEU A 109 -10.41 10.69 -6.38
C LEU A 109 -9.07 10.60 -7.11
N GLY A 110 -8.40 9.43 -7.06
CA GLY A 110 -7.13 9.22 -7.75
C GLY A 110 -7.26 9.35 -9.26
N LEU A 111 -8.25 8.68 -9.87
CA LEU A 111 -8.51 8.80 -11.30
C LEU A 111 -8.86 10.23 -11.71
N ALA A 112 -9.69 10.93 -10.93
CA ALA A 112 -10.02 12.34 -11.18
C ALA A 112 -8.78 13.23 -11.11
N GLY A 113 -7.90 13.00 -10.11
CA GLY A 113 -6.66 13.74 -9.92
C GLY A 113 -5.68 13.53 -11.08
N PHE A 114 -5.41 12.27 -11.46
CA PHE A 114 -4.53 11.97 -12.60
C PHE A 114 -5.10 12.42 -13.94
N TYR A 115 -6.41 12.27 -14.17
CA TYR A 115 -7.05 12.81 -15.36
C TYR A 115 -6.86 14.33 -15.48
N SER A 116 -7.07 15.06 -14.37
CA SER A 116 -6.89 16.50 -14.29
C SER A 116 -5.43 16.89 -14.52
N LEU A 117 -4.49 16.17 -13.91
CA LEU A 117 -3.06 16.33 -14.13
C LEU A 117 -2.70 16.15 -15.61
N PHE A 118 -3.10 15.05 -16.24
CA PHE A 118 -2.71 14.74 -17.62
C PHE A 118 -3.26 15.75 -18.63
N LYS A 119 -4.47 16.22 -18.42
CA LYS A 119 -4.99 17.35 -19.20
C LYS A 119 -4.18 18.64 -18.98
N LYS A 120 -3.78 18.91 -17.75
CA LYS A 120 -3.05 20.13 -17.40
C LYS A 120 -1.64 20.18 -17.99
N ILE A 121 -1.00 19.03 -18.15
CA ILE A 121 0.33 18.87 -18.77
C ILE A 121 0.27 18.58 -20.28
N GLY A 122 -0.80 19.01 -20.96
CA GLY A 122 -0.86 19.12 -22.41
C GLY A 122 -1.39 17.90 -23.17
N PHE A 123 -1.79 16.82 -22.50
CA PHE A 123 -2.41 15.69 -23.20
C PHE A 123 -3.85 15.98 -23.59
N THR A 124 -4.26 15.47 -24.75
CA THR A 124 -5.65 15.57 -25.19
C THR A 124 -6.59 14.84 -24.23
N PRO A 125 -7.86 15.27 -24.11
CA PRO A 125 -8.84 14.56 -23.28
C PRO A 125 -8.95 13.06 -23.60
N LEU A 126 -8.74 12.68 -24.85
CA LEU A 126 -8.76 11.27 -25.26
C LEU A 126 -7.57 10.49 -24.68
N ILE A 127 -6.33 11.00 -24.82
CA ILE A 127 -5.16 10.35 -24.23
C ILE A 127 -5.29 10.29 -22.71
N ALA A 128 -5.76 11.36 -22.07
CA ALA A 128 -5.97 11.39 -20.63
C ALA A 128 -7.00 10.33 -20.19
N SER A 129 -8.15 10.21 -20.87
CA SER A 129 -9.16 9.20 -20.51
C SER A 129 -8.72 7.77 -20.82
N LEU A 130 -8.01 7.54 -21.92
CA LEU A 130 -7.40 6.24 -22.22
C LEU A 130 -6.32 5.87 -21.18
N SER A 131 -5.57 6.85 -20.67
CA SER A 131 -4.63 6.62 -19.57
C SER A 131 -5.34 6.16 -18.30
N MET A 132 -6.50 6.76 -17.97
CA MET A 132 -7.30 6.31 -16.82
C MET A 132 -7.83 4.89 -17.02
N LEU A 133 -8.33 4.59 -18.21
CA LEU A 133 -8.78 3.24 -18.52
C LEU A 133 -7.63 2.22 -18.47
N PHE A 134 -6.45 2.58 -18.97
CA PHE A 134 -5.27 1.73 -18.90
C PHE A 134 -4.84 1.46 -17.44
N ILE A 135 -4.83 2.50 -16.59
CA ILE A 135 -4.53 2.41 -15.16
C ILE A 135 -5.53 1.48 -14.47
N ALA A 136 -6.83 1.63 -14.76
CA ALA A 136 -7.87 0.82 -14.16
C ALA A 136 -7.82 -0.67 -14.54
N CYS A 137 -7.14 -1.01 -15.63
CA CYS A 137 -6.89 -2.39 -16.04
C CYS A 137 -5.65 -3.02 -15.38
N GLN A 138 -4.85 -2.26 -14.64
CA GLN A 138 -3.63 -2.79 -14.03
C GLN A 138 -3.92 -3.56 -12.75
N GLN A 139 -3.09 -4.56 -12.47
CA GLN A 139 -3.21 -5.39 -11.27
C GLN A 139 -3.24 -4.54 -10.00
N PHE A 140 -2.32 -3.58 -9.85
CA PHE A 140 -2.26 -2.71 -8.68
C PHE A 140 -3.54 -1.88 -8.44
N PHE A 141 -4.32 -1.63 -9.49
CA PHE A 141 -5.58 -0.90 -9.36
C PHE A 141 -6.72 -1.82 -8.91
N VAL A 142 -6.71 -3.07 -9.36
CA VAL A 142 -7.81 -4.02 -9.07
C VAL A 142 -7.60 -4.80 -7.79
N VAL A 143 -6.36 -4.91 -7.31
CA VAL A 143 -6.01 -5.60 -6.06
C VAL A 143 -6.83 -5.11 -4.86
N PRO A 144 -7.07 -3.79 -4.66
CA PRO A 144 -7.91 -3.30 -3.56
C PRO A 144 -9.36 -3.79 -3.55
N TYR A 145 -9.85 -4.33 -4.67
CA TYR A 145 -11.18 -4.95 -4.72
C TYR A 145 -11.20 -6.39 -4.20
N VAL A 146 -10.07 -6.93 -3.83
CA VAL A 146 -9.91 -8.28 -3.25
C VAL A 146 -9.41 -8.20 -1.82
N PHE A 147 -8.43 -7.34 -1.57
CA PHE A 147 -7.94 -7.05 -0.21
C PHE A 147 -7.64 -5.56 -0.02
N TYR A 148 -7.70 -5.10 1.20
CA TYR A 148 -7.37 -3.74 1.56
C TYR A 148 -5.84 -3.56 1.68
N PRO A 149 -5.18 -2.84 0.76
CA PRO A 149 -3.72 -2.69 0.75
C PRO A 149 -3.22 -1.54 1.64
N GLY A 150 -4.05 -1.03 2.54
CA GLY A 150 -3.68 0.04 3.46
C GLY A 150 -3.39 1.37 2.76
N GLY A 151 -2.21 1.93 3.00
CA GLY A 151 -1.83 3.27 2.51
C GLY A 151 -1.71 3.41 0.99
N GLU A 152 -1.59 2.32 0.22
CA GLU A 152 -1.47 2.38 -1.24
C GLU A 152 -2.67 3.05 -1.92
N ILE A 153 -3.87 2.79 -1.42
CA ILE A 153 -5.09 3.37 -2.01
C ILE A 153 -5.20 4.87 -1.74
N LEU A 154 -4.85 5.28 -0.52
CA LEU A 154 -4.78 6.70 -0.13
C LEU A 154 -3.69 7.44 -0.89
N PHE A 155 -2.53 6.79 -1.07
CA PHE A 155 -1.43 7.28 -1.86
C PHE A 155 -1.85 7.56 -3.32
N PHE A 156 -2.60 6.66 -3.94
CA PHE A 156 -3.11 6.86 -5.30
C PHE A 156 -4.03 8.09 -5.39
N ALA A 157 -4.95 8.24 -4.42
CA ALA A 157 -5.82 9.42 -4.35
C ALA A 157 -5.03 10.71 -4.16
N PHE A 158 -4.06 10.72 -3.23
CA PHE A 158 -3.25 11.90 -2.91
C PHE A 158 -2.36 12.34 -4.06
N THR A 159 -1.60 11.42 -4.66
CA THR A 159 -0.54 11.77 -5.61
C THR A 159 -1.05 12.43 -6.87
N GLY A 160 -2.21 12.02 -7.39
CA GLY A 160 -2.84 12.67 -8.54
C GLY A 160 -3.12 14.15 -8.31
N TRP A 161 -3.70 14.50 -7.17
CA TRP A 161 -4.01 15.88 -6.81
C TRP A 161 -2.78 16.68 -6.36
N PHE A 162 -1.85 16.05 -5.66
CA PHE A 162 -0.57 16.67 -5.30
C PHE A 162 0.19 17.13 -6.55
N LEU A 163 0.38 16.23 -7.52
CA LEU A 163 1.08 16.57 -8.76
C LEU A 163 0.30 17.59 -9.61
N TYR A 164 -1.03 17.50 -9.64
CA TYR A 164 -1.86 18.52 -10.28
C TYR A 164 -1.62 19.90 -9.63
N GLY A 165 -1.61 19.96 -8.30
CA GLY A 165 -1.28 21.18 -7.55
C GLY A 165 0.13 21.69 -7.87
N CYS A 166 1.13 20.80 -7.92
CA CYS A 166 2.51 21.13 -8.32
C CYS A 166 2.58 21.80 -9.69
N VAL A 167 1.73 21.39 -10.65
CA VAL A 167 1.68 22.00 -11.98
C VAL A 167 0.87 23.31 -12.00
N CYS A 168 -0.15 23.44 -11.16
CA CYS A 168 -1.04 24.62 -11.15
C CYS A 168 -0.47 25.84 -10.46
N LEU A 169 0.48 25.68 -9.54
CA LEU A 169 1.13 26.80 -8.85
C LEU A 169 1.91 27.68 -9.83
N LYS A 170 1.64 29.00 -9.84
CA LYS A 170 2.23 29.92 -10.82
C LYS A 170 3.32 30.83 -10.26
N SER A 171 3.35 31.03 -8.95
CA SER A 171 4.26 31.95 -8.28
C SER A 171 4.52 31.54 -6.83
N THR A 172 5.55 32.12 -6.25
CA THR A 172 5.81 32.08 -4.81
C THR A 172 4.77 32.90 -4.03
N GLY A 173 4.57 32.61 -2.76
CA GLY A 173 3.65 33.30 -1.86
C GLY A 173 2.83 32.33 -1.00
N TRP A 174 1.82 32.87 -0.29
CA TRP A 174 1.06 32.10 0.70
C TRP A 174 0.35 30.86 0.15
N LYS A 175 -0.11 30.89 -1.10
CA LYS A 175 -0.72 29.70 -1.74
C LYS A 175 0.26 28.55 -1.87
N LEU A 176 1.51 28.86 -2.25
CA LEU A 176 2.58 27.87 -2.30
C LEU A 176 2.93 27.37 -0.89
N PHE A 177 3.07 28.30 0.07
CA PHE A 177 3.40 27.96 1.45
C PHE A 177 2.39 26.98 2.06
N ILE A 178 1.09 27.32 2.00
CA ILE A 178 0.02 26.45 2.52
C ILE A 178 -0.03 25.12 1.77
N PHE A 179 0.12 25.14 0.45
CA PHE A 179 0.14 23.91 -0.35
C PHE A 179 1.27 22.98 0.09
N VAL A 180 2.48 23.49 0.24
CA VAL A 180 3.65 22.71 0.69
C VAL A 180 3.41 22.16 2.08
N LEU A 181 2.99 22.99 3.03
CA LEU A 181 2.75 22.57 4.40
C LEU A 181 1.68 21.46 4.50
N LEU A 182 0.51 21.69 3.90
CA LEU A 182 -0.61 20.74 3.98
C LEU A 182 -0.33 19.47 3.21
N SER A 183 0.30 19.53 2.03
CA SER A 183 0.61 18.33 1.25
C SER A 183 1.65 17.44 1.94
N GLY A 184 2.57 17.99 2.73
CA GLY A 184 3.48 17.19 3.56
C GLY A 184 2.72 16.35 4.59
N TRP A 185 1.82 16.94 5.35
CA TRP A 185 1.00 16.25 6.33
C TRP A 185 0.02 15.25 5.70
N VAL A 186 -0.75 15.67 4.71
CA VAL A 186 -1.71 14.79 4.03
C VAL A 186 -0.99 13.60 3.39
N GLY A 187 0.14 13.85 2.73
CA GLY A 187 0.95 12.79 2.14
C GLY A 187 1.46 11.80 3.18
N PHE A 188 2.00 12.28 4.29
CA PHE A 188 2.45 11.43 5.41
C PHE A 188 1.29 10.60 5.98
N PHE A 189 0.11 11.20 6.19
CA PHE A 189 -1.08 10.47 6.64
C PHE A 189 -1.50 9.38 5.67
N CYS A 190 -1.36 9.60 4.36
CA CYS A 190 -1.67 8.58 3.36
C CYS A 190 -0.68 7.41 3.42
N LYS A 191 0.62 7.70 3.38
CA LYS A 191 1.68 6.68 3.39
C LYS A 191 3.03 7.31 3.74
N SER A 192 3.75 6.73 4.70
CA SER A 192 5.07 7.26 5.13
C SER A 192 6.07 7.36 3.98
N SER A 193 6.07 6.39 3.06
CA SER A 193 6.93 6.39 1.86
C SER A 193 6.62 7.51 0.86
N VAL A 194 5.55 8.29 1.03
CA VAL A 194 5.26 9.49 0.22
C VAL A 194 6.34 10.57 0.37
N MET A 195 7.15 10.55 1.43
CA MET A 195 8.13 11.61 1.68
C MET A 195 9.11 11.82 0.52
N TRP A 196 9.59 10.77 -0.15
CA TRP A 196 10.44 10.94 -1.32
C TRP A 196 9.70 11.56 -2.51
N ILE A 197 8.42 11.25 -2.69
CA ILE A 197 7.55 11.81 -3.74
C ILE A 197 7.25 13.28 -3.43
N TYR A 198 6.98 13.58 -2.18
CA TYR A 198 6.79 14.94 -1.71
C TYR A 198 8.03 15.79 -2.00
N ALA A 199 9.22 15.34 -1.56
CA ALA A 199 10.48 16.04 -1.84
C ALA A 199 10.73 16.21 -3.34
N THR A 200 10.48 15.15 -4.13
CA THR A 200 10.64 15.19 -5.60
C THR A 200 9.64 16.15 -6.27
N GLY A 201 8.39 16.16 -5.82
CA GLY A 201 7.38 17.11 -6.31
C GLY A 201 7.73 18.55 -5.97
N LEU A 202 8.29 18.81 -4.79
CA LEU A 202 8.79 20.13 -4.41
C LEU A 202 10.00 20.56 -5.23
N LEU A 203 10.92 19.63 -5.52
CA LEU A 203 12.04 19.85 -6.44
C LEU A 203 11.53 20.24 -7.84
N PHE A 204 10.53 19.52 -8.34
CA PHE A 204 9.88 19.86 -9.61
C PHE A 204 9.25 21.27 -9.57
N VAL A 205 8.53 21.63 -8.52
CA VAL A 205 7.96 22.99 -8.35
C VAL A 205 9.06 24.05 -8.33
N TRP A 206 10.12 23.80 -7.57
CA TRP A 206 11.26 24.70 -7.51
C TRP A 206 11.89 24.95 -8.88
N MET A 207 12.22 23.90 -9.60
CA MET A 207 12.77 23.99 -10.95
C MET A 207 11.82 24.76 -11.88
N ARG A 208 10.53 24.39 -11.90
CA ARG A 208 9.54 24.99 -12.80
C ARG A 208 9.32 26.48 -12.55
N LEU A 209 9.23 26.92 -11.28
CA LEU A 209 9.05 28.32 -10.93
C LEU A 209 10.33 29.14 -11.13
N SER A 210 11.50 28.53 -11.01
CA SER A 210 12.79 29.20 -11.16
C SER A 210 13.26 29.30 -12.60
N GLN A 211 12.89 28.34 -13.50
CA GLN A 211 13.33 28.34 -14.91
C GLN A 211 12.96 29.60 -15.69
N ALA A 212 11.90 30.31 -15.26
CA ALA A 212 11.54 31.60 -15.87
C ALA A 212 12.54 32.72 -15.59
N ASN A 213 13.42 32.55 -14.60
CA ASN A 213 14.37 33.56 -14.14
C ASN A 213 15.80 33.05 -14.31
N LYS A 214 16.67 33.90 -14.93
CA LYS A 214 18.10 33.58 -15.11
C LYS A 214 18.97 33.94 -13.90
N LYS A 215 18.42 34.67 -12.89
CA LYS A 215 19.16 35.17 -11.73
C LYS A 215 19.19 34.13 -10.60
N LEU A 216 20.38 33.80 -10.10
CA LEU A 216 20.57 32.88 -8.97
C LEU A 216 19.79 33.29 -7.72
N ALA A 217 19.72 34.61 -7.45
CA ALA A 217 18.96 35.12 -6.32
C ALA A 217 17.48 34.75 -6.34
N GLU A 218 16.84 34.71 -7.52
CA GLU A 218 15.44 34.29 -7.65
C GLU A 218 15.27 32.77 -7.46
N TRP A 219 16.25 31.97 -7.85
CA TRP A 219 16.28 30.54 -7.55
C TRP A 219 16.36 30.30 -6.05
N ILE A 220 17.26 31.00 -5.36
CA ILE A 220 17.39 30.91 -3.89
C ILE A 220 16.09 31.35 -3.21
N LYS A 221 15.53 32.49 -3.59
CA LYS A 221 14.27 33.02 -3.05
C LYS A 221 13.11 32.03 -3.23
N THR A 222 12.96 31.46 -4.41
CA THR A 222 11.94 30.43 -4.68
C THR A 222 12.18 29.19 -3.83
N GLY A 223 13.45 28.77 -3.69
CA GLY A 223 13.85 27.65 -2.82
C GLY A 223 13.48 27.87 -1.36
N ILE A 224 13.68 29.08 -0.83
CA ILE A 224 13.31 29.44 0.55
C ILE A 224 11.79 29.34 0.76
N TRP A 225 10.97 29.84 -0.18
CA TRP A 225 9.52 29.74 -0.11
C TRP A 225 9.00 28.30 -0.09
N ILE A 226 9.75 27.34 -0.61
CA ILE A 226 9.41 25.92 -0.61
C ILE A 226 10.03 25.23 0.61
N ALA A 227 11.31 25.52 0.92
CA ALA A 227 12.03 24.82 1.97
C ALA A 227 11.48 25.10 3.37
N ILE A 228 11.11 26.36 3.68
CA ILE A 228 10.59 26.70 5.00
C ILE A 228 9.33 25.90 5.35
N PRO A 229 8.24 25.94 4.57
CA PRO A 229 7.06 25.13 4.91
C PRO A 229 7.30 23.63 4.84
N ALA A 230 8.22 23.14 4.00
CA ALA A 230 8.61 21.74 3.96
C ALA A 230 9.33 21.30 5.25
N ILE A 231 10.27 22.12 5.74
CA ILE A 231 10.97 21.87 7.01
C ILE A 231 9.98 21.91 8.17
N ILE A 232 9.04 22.85 8.18
CA ILE A 232 7.98 22.91 9.20
C ILE A 232 7.13 21.64 9.14
N ALA A 233 6.69 21.20 7.95
CA ALA A 233 5.90 19.98 7.80
C ALA A 233 6.67 18.75 8.32
N ILE A 234 7.89 18.53 7.84
CA ILE A 234 8.72 17.38 8.22
C ILE A 234 9.07 17.44 9.70
N GLY A 235 9.46 18.60 10.22
CA GLY A 235 9.80 18.79 11.62
C GLY A 235 8.62 18.52 12.55
N THR A 236 7.43 19.01 12.21
CA THR A 236 6.22 18.75 13.00
C THR A 236 5.77 17.29 12.89
N ILE A 237 5.86 16.65 11.71
CA ILE A 237 5.61 15.21 11.55
C ILE A 237 6.57 14.41 12.44
N TYR A 238 7.86 14.76 12.44
CA TYR A 238 8.84 14.10 13.28
C TYR A 238 8.50 14.24 14.77
N ILE A 239 8.31 15.46 15.25
CA ILE A 239 8.04 15.76 16.66
C ILE A 239 6.74 15.12 17.16
N PHE A 240 5.67 15.26 16.40
CA PHE A 240 4.34 14.82 16.84
C PHE A 240 4.06 13.34 16.52
N PHE A 241 4.86 12.73 15.66
CA PHE A 241 4.57 11.37 15.21
C PHE A 241 5.79 10.44 15.23
N LEU A 242 6.78 10.67 14.38
CA LEU A 242 7.86 9.71 14.16
C LEU A 242 8.78 9.51 15.38
N SER A 243 8.97 10.53 16.21
CA SER A 243 9.79 10.45 17.43
C SER A 243 9.13 9.66 18.57
N LYS A 244 7.85 9.29 18.44
CA LYS A 244 7.10 8.60 19.51
C LYS A 244 7.21 7.08 19.48
N GLY A 245 7.77 6.50 18.43
CA GLY A 245 7.93 5.06 18.27
C GLY A 245 9.14 4.71 17.44
N GLN A 246 9.34 3.42 17.22
CA GLN A 246 10.43 2.91 16.39
C GLN A 246 10.08 3.00 14.90
N ASN A 247 11.07 3.26 14.06
CA ASN A 247 10.94 3.21 12.61
C ASN A 247 12.04 2.34 11.99
N PRO A 248 11.79 1.05 11.77
CA PRO A 248 12.80 0.13 11.25
C PRO A 248 13.26 0.45 9.84
N ALA A 249 12.43 1.12 9.02
CA ALA A 249 12.84 1.54 7.68
C ALA A 249 14.01 2.53 7.67
N SER A 250 14.33 3.17 8.81
CA SER A 250 15.48 4.06 8.96
C SER A 250 16.78 3.33 9.32
N VAL A 251 16.71 2.05 9.67
CA VAL A 251 17.86 1.25 10.07
C VAL A 251 18.61 0.76 8.83
N SER A 252 19.94 0.95 8.82
CA SER A 252 20.83 0.48 7.76
C SER A 252 21.65 -0.69 8.28
N ALA A 253 21.63 -1.81 7.54
CA ALA A 253 22.47 -2.98 7.84
C ALA A 253 23.92 -2.87 7.32
N GLY A 254 24.30 -1.69 6.81
CA GLY A 254 25.65 -1.44 6.26
C GLY A 254 25.63 -1.08 4.79
N PHE A 255 26.78 -1.16 4.12
CA PHE A 255 26.91 -0.85 2.70
C PHE A 255 27.28 -2.10 1.90
N LYS A 256 26.53 -2.37 0.84
CA LYS A 256 26.80 -3.48 -0.10
C LYS A 256 26.64 -3.02 -1.53
N LEU A 257 27.69 -3.09 -2.30
CA LEU A 257 27.63 -2.81 -3.73
C LEU A 257 26.85 -3.92 -4.44
N SER A 258 25.74 -3.56 -5.03
CA SER A 258 24.88 -4.49 -5.78
C SER A 258 24.38 -3.83 -7.05
N TRP A 259 24.49 -4.50 -8.18
CA TRP A 259 23.93 -4.03 -9.45
C TRP A 259 22.38 -3.92 -9.40
N LYS A 260 21.74 -4.76 -8.59
CA LYS A 260 20.28 -4.71 -8.35
C LYS A 260 19.85 -3.38 -7.76
N ALA A 261 20.70 -2.75 -6.96
CA ALA A 261 20.42 -1.47 -6.33
C ALA A 261 20.09 -0.35 -7.35
N PHE A 262 20.69 -0.37 -8.51
CA PHE A 262 20.38 0.57 -9.59
C PHE A 262 19.51 -0.05 -10.70
N GLY A 263 19.68 -1.33 -10.98
CA GLY A 263 18.92 -2.03 -12.02
C GLY A 263 17.41 -1.98 -11.78
N PHE A 264 16.98 -2.13 -10.53
CA PHE A 264 15.56 -2.12 -10.19
C PHE A 264 14.92 -0.73 -10.33
N PRO A 265 15.48 0.37 -9.77
CA PRO A 265 14.98 1.72 -10.05
C PRO A 265 15.02 2.11 -11.53
N LEU A 266 16.03 1.71 -12.27
CA LEU A 266 16.10 1.93 -13.72
C LEU A 266 14.97 1.23 -14.48
N ALA A 267 14.61 0.02 -14.07
CA ALA A 267 13.50 -0.75 -14.66
C ALA A 267 12.10 -0.28 -14.22
N SER A 268 12.01 0.60 -13.21
CA SER A 268 10.76 1.00 -12.56
C SER A 268 9.65 1.49 -13.50
N PRO A 269 9.90 2.23 -14.61
CA PRO A 269 8.85 2.61 -15.56
C PRO A 269 8.04 1.44 -16.11
N LEU A 270 8.71 0.37 -16.51
CA LEU A 270 8.03 -0.82 -17.02
C LEU A 270 7.47 -1.68 -15.90
N LEU A 271 8.23 -1.95 -14.85
CA LEU A 271 7.78 -2.79 -13.73
C LEU A 271 6.52 -2.23 -13.07
N SER A 272 6.48 -0.92 -12.81
CA SER A 272 5.37 -0.30 -12.10
C SER A 272 4.26 0.25 -12.98
N GLY A 273 4.54 0.57 -14.25
CA GLY A 273 3.55 1.13 -15.17
C GLY A 273 2.69 0.09 -15.87
N PHE A 274 3.21 -1.14 -16.01
CA PHE A 274 2.54 -2.22 -16.74
C PHE A 274 2.19 -3.41 -15.85
N SER A 275 2.30 -3.29 -14.55
CA SER A 275 2.06 -4.36 -13.57
C SER A 275 2.81 -5.66 -13.86
N ILE A 276 3.99 -5.57 -14.44
CA ILE A 276 4.78 -6.76 -14.80
C ILE A 276 5.19 -7.52 -13.55
N ASP A 277 5.59 -6.79 -12.51
CA ASP A 277 5.97 -7.35 -11.22
C ASP A 277 4.76 -7.98 -10.52
N ASP A 278 3.62 -7.29 -10.54
CA ASP A 278 2.38 -7.77 -9.91
C ASP A 278 1.80 -8.99 -10.65
N LEU A 279 1.85 -9.02 -11.99
CA LEU A 279 1.34 -10.13 -12.81
C LEU A 279 2.23 -11.37 -12.76
N SER A 280 3.52 -11.17 -12.64
CA SER A 280 4.53 -12.21 -12.56
C SER A 280 4.99 -12.44 -11.11
N HIS A 281 4.05 -12.48 -10.19
CA HIS A 281 4.28 -12.61 -8.76
C HIS A 281 5.34 -13.66 -8.44
N GLY A 282 6.41 -13.26 -7.80
CA GLY A 282 7.59 -14.08 -7.55
C GLY A 282 8.61 -14.12 -8.68
N LEU A 283 8.32 -13.51 -9.85
CA LEU A 283 9.18 -13.59 -11.02
C LEU A 283 10.56 -12.98 -10.80
N ILE A 284 10.62 -11.81 -10.16
CA ILE A 284 11.86 -11.05 -10.08
C ILE A 284 12.42 -10.95 -8.67
N PHE A 285 11.59 -10.73 -7.63
CA PHE A 285 12.07 -10.35 -6.30
C PHE A 285 11.34 -10.96 -5.11
N HIS A 286 10.32 -11.77 -5.33
CA HIS A 286 9.57 -12.39 -4.25
C HIS A 286 10.21 -13.69 -3.77
N THR A 287 9.99 -14.02 -2.50
CA THR A 287 10.50 -15.23 -1.84
C THR A 287 9.77 -16.51 -2.23
N GLY A 288 8.74 -16.41 -3.07
CA GLY A 288 8.05 -17.59 -3.64
C GLY A 288 8.93 -18.37 -4.60
N LYS A 289 8.49 -19.55 -5.00
CA LYS A 289 9.21 -20.37 -6.00
C LYS A 289 9.18 -19.63 -7.35
N SER A 290 10.31 -19.00 -7.69
CA SER A 290 10.47 -18.40 -9.01
C SER A 290 10.48 -19.47 -10.09
N ILE A 291 9.74 -19.23 -11.20
CA ILE A 291 9.81 -20.07 -12.39
C ILE A 291 11.08 -19.83 -13.21
N PHE A 292 11.82 -18.78 -12.89
CA PHE A 292 13.06 -18.39 -13.56
C PHE A 292 14.26 -18.57 -12.64
N SER A 293 15.39 -18.98 -13.21
CA SER A 293 16.67 -18.99 -12.53
C SER A 293 17.15 -17.55 -12.24
N ASP A 294 18.04 -17.38 -11.25
CA ASP A 294 18.64 -16.09 -10.91
C ASP A 294 19.30 -15.39 -12.11
N TYR A 295 19.90 -16.17 -13.01
CA TYR A 295 20.51 -15.63 -14.23
C TYR A 295 19.45 -15.09 -15.20
N GLN A 296 18.34 -15.81 -15.40
CA GLN A 296 17.23 -15.35 -16.24
C GLN A 296 16.58 -14.10 -15.65
N ILE A 297 16.39 -14.05 -14.33
CA ILE A 297 15.89 -12.87 -13.62
C ILE A 297 16.80 -11.66 -13.85
N MET A 298 18.13 -11.87 -13.80
CA MET A 298 19.10 -10.82 -14.08
C MET A 298 18.95 -10.27 -15.50
N ILE A 299 18.85 -11.15 -16.51
CA ILE A 299 18.66 -10.74 -17.92
C ILE A 299 17.37 -9.95 -18.07
N ILE A 300 16.25 -10.44 -17.52
CA ILE A 300 14.95 -9.76 -17.59
C ILE A 300 15.04 -8.36 -16.97
N LEU A 301 15.72 -8.22 -15.83
CA LEU A 301 15.86 -6.93 -15.17
C LEU A 301 16.71 -5.96 -15.99
N VAL A 302 17.82 -6.42 -16.56
CA VAL A 302 18.69 -5.60 -17.44
C VAL A 302 17.92 -5.15 -18.68
N LEU A 303 17.22 -6.06 -19.36
CA LEU A 303 16.40 -5.72 -20.51
C LEU A 303 15.28 -4.72 -20.15
N SER A 304 14.61 -4.93 -19.02
CA SER A 304 13.58 -4.01 -18.51
C SER A 304 14.16 -2.63 -18.20
N ALA A 305 15.37 -2.56 -17.64
CA ALA A 305 16.05 -1.30 -17.36
C ALA A 305 16.42 -0.55 -18.65
N LEU A 306 16.98 -1.25 -19.64
CA LEU A 306 17.33 -0.67 -20.94
C LEU A 306 16.10 -0.17 -21.70
N LEU A 307 15.03 -0.97 -21.73
CA LEU A 307 13.76 -0.58 -22.37
C LEU A 307 13.09 0.59 -21.63
N SER A 308 13.14 0.62 -20.31
CA SER A 308 12.63 1.73 -19.51
C SER A 308 13.39 3.02 -19.80
N LEU A 309 14.71 2.97 -19.81
CA LEU A 309 15.56 4.11 -20.15
C LEU A 309 15.27 4.61 -21.58
N TRP A 310 15.19 3.68 -22.56
CA TRP A 310 14.82 4.03 -23.93
C TRP A 310 13.44 4.70 -24.00
N LEU A 311 12.45 4.17 -23.29
CA LEU A 311 11.09 4.71 -23.25
C LEU A 311 11.08 6.12 -22.66
N VAL A 312 11.72 6.33 -21.50
CA VAL A 312 11.83 7.64 -20.83
C VAL A 312 12.52 8.65 -21.75
N LEU A 313 13.68 8.30 -22.34
CA LEU A 313 14.39 9.19 -23.26
C LEU A 313 13.58 9.51 -24.52
N THR A 314 12.82 8.54 -25.04
CA THR A 314 11.95 8.75 -26.20
C THR A 314 10.79 9.69 -25.86
N ILE A 315 10.16 9.53 -24.70
CA ILE A 315 9.13 10.44 -24.20
C ILE A 315 9.68 11.86 -24.06
N ILE A 316 10.83 12.03 -23.38
CA ILE A 316 11.46 13.34 -23.17
C ILE A 316 11.81 14.03 -24.50
N ARG A 317 12.24 13.27 -25.51
CA ARG A 317 12.58 13.82 -26.83
C ARG A 317 11.37 14.19 -27.67
N LYS A 318 10.30 13.39 -27.63
CA LYS A 318 9.18 13.50 -28.57
C LYS A 318 7.97 14.26 -28.05
N VAL A 319 7.65 14.18 -26.76
CA VAL A 319 6.51 14.93 -26.19
C VAL A 319 6.85 16.42 -26.18
N GLN A 320 5.90 17.28 -26.46
CA GLN A 320 6.16 18.71 -26.60
C GLN A 320 6.12 19.47 -25.26
N ASP A 321 5.20 19.11 -24.35
CA ASP A 321 5.00 19.85 -23.09
C ASP A 321 6.21 19.74 -22.17
N GLN A 322 6.79 20.89 -21.82
CA GLN A 322 8.01 20.98 -21.01
C GLN A 322 7.77 20.59 -19.55
N ASN A 323 6.58 20.87 -19.00
CA ASN A 323 6.26 20.48 -17.61
C ASN A 323 6.19 18.97 -17.49
N TYR A 324 5.61 18.29 -18.49
CA TYR A 324 5.57 16.84 -18.52
C TYR A 324 6.97 16.22 -18.63
N LYS A 325 7.82 16.73 -19.52
CA LYS A 325 9.22 16.25 -19.64
C LYS A 325 9.97 16.39 -18.32
N ASN A 326 9.87 17.56 -17.71
CA ASN A 326 10.51 17.84 -16.42
C ASN A 326 9.96 16.93 -15.31
N LEU A 327 8.64 16.72 -15.27
CA LEU A 327 8.00 15.83 -14.30
C LEU A 327 8.56 14.42 -14.41
N VAL A 328 8.55 13.83 -15.62
CA VAL A 328 9.07 12.48 -15.87
C VAL A 328 10.55 12.39 -15.51
N LEU A 329 11.36 13.35 -15.96
CA LEU A 329 12.81 13.35 -15.72
C LEU A 329 13.14 13.46 -14.23
N VAL A 330 12.54 14.42 -13.54
CA VAL A 330 12.83 14.67 -12.11
C VAL A 330 12.45 13.47 -11.27
N PHE A 331 11.26 12.89 -11.50
CA PHE A 331 10.81 11.72 -10.73
C PHE A 331 11.65 10.48 -11.04
N TYR A 332 11.99 10.25 -12.28
CA TYR A 332 12.81 9.09 -12.68
C TYR A 332 14.23 9.16 -12.08
N VAL A 333 14.88 10.32 -12.21
CA VAL A 333 16.23 10.53 -11.64
C VAL A 333 16.20 10.47 -10.11
N ALA A 334 15.22 11.11 -9.46
CA ALA A 334 15.07 11.06 -8.02
C ALA A 334 14.87 9.64 -7.51
N ALA A 335 14.07 8.82 -8.20
CA ALA A 335 13.87 7.42 -7.84
C ALA A 335 15.17 6.62 -7.94
N ILE A 336 15.95 6.80 -9.00
CA ILE A 336 17.25 6.11 -9.18
C ILE A 336 18.21 6.48 -8.04
N ILE A 337 18.31 7.76 -7.70
CA ILE A 337 19.21 8.25 -6.65
C ILE A 337 18.73 7.77 -5.27
N PHE A 338 17.47 7.99 -4.95
CA PHE A 338 16.93 7.67 -3.63
C PHE A 338 16.95 6.16 -3.35
N PHE A 339 16.37 5.36 -4.23
CA PHE A 339 16.32 3.91 -4.01
C PHE A 339 17.66 3.24 -4.26
N GLY A 340 18.46 3.72 -5.22
CA GLY A 340 19.83 3.27 -5.40
C GLY A 340 20.65 3.44 -4.12
N HIS A 341 20.56 4.61 -3.49
CA HIS A 341 21.21 4.85 -2.20
C HIS A 341 20.64 3.96 -1.08
N ALA A 342 19.32 3.86 -0.96
CA ALA A 342 18.67 3.06 0.07
C ALA A 342 19.06 1.57 -0.02
N TYR A 343 19.06 1.01 -1.23
CA TYR A 343 19.45 -0.38 -1.46
C TYR A 343 20.96 -0.63 -1.23
N LEU A 344 21.82 0.31 -1.63
CA LEU A 344 23.26 0.23 -1.30
C LEU A 344 23.51 0.25 0.21
N ARG A 345 22.72 1.02 0.94
CA ARG A 345 22.77 1.09 2.41
C ARG A 345 22.06 -0.08 3.10
N GLN A 346 21.53 -1.04 2.35
CA GLN A 346 20.76 -2.18 2.87
C GLN A 346 19.68 -1.73 3.87
N MET A 347 18.98 -0.64 3.55
CA MET A 347 17.83 -0.21 4.35
C MET A 347 16.71 -1.24 4.22
N THR A 348 15.85 -1.32 5.23
CA THR A 348 14.71 -2.25 5.27
C THR A 348 13.60 -1.84 4.29
N ILE A 349 13.96 -1.79 2.99
CA ILE A 349 13.05 -1.47 1.88
C ILE A 349 13.11 -2.63 0.90
N SER A 350 11.98 -3.30 0.68
CA SER A 350 11.88 -4.41 -0.26
C SER A 350 12.04 -3.97 -1.74
N TYR A 351 12.51 -4.89 -2.58
CA TYR A 351 12.56 -4.71 -4.03
C TYR A 351 11.16 -4.98 -4.63
N GLU A 352 10.27 -4.00 -4.53
CA GLU A 352 8.88 -4.12 -4.99
C GLU A 352 8.47 -2.94 -5.87
N ALA A 353 7.75 -3.23 -6.95
CA ALA A 353 7.26 -2.22 -7.90
C ALA A 353 6.34 -1.18 -7.26
N ARG A 354 5.67 -1.53 -6.15
CA ARG A 354 4.78 -0.60 -5.41
C ARG A 354 5.48 0.67 -4.95
N HIS A 355 6.77 0.61 -4.64
CA HIS A 355 7.56 1.79 -4.23
C HIS A 355 7.74 2.81 -5.36
N PHE A 356 7.72 2.34 -6.61
CA PHE A 356 7.93 3.13 -7.82
C PHE A 356 6.62 3.46 -8.55
N ARG A 357 5.47 3.14 -7.98
CA ARG A 357 4.17 3.26 -8.65
C ARG A 357 3.94 4.61 -9.30
N ILE A 358 4.40 5.69 -8.66
CA ILE A 358 4.28 7.04 -9.22
C ILE A 358 4.99 7.17 -10.58
N ILE A 359 6.15 6.52 -10.76
CA ILE A 359 6.88 6.55 -12.04
C ILE A 359 6.05 5.91 -13.15
N GLY A 360 5.48 4.73 -12.86
CA GLY A 360 4.58 4.06 -13.79
C GLY A 360 3.37 4.91 -14.15
N LEU A 361 2.71 5.52 -13.15
CA LEU A 361 1.53 6.34 -13.38
C LEU A 361 1.81 7.56 -14.27
N ILE A 362 2.91 8.29 -14.02
CA ILE A 362 3.23 9.49 -14.80
C ILE A 362 3.74 9.18 -16.21
N ILE A 363 4.27 7.97 -16.48
CA ILE A 363 4.78 7.61 -17.81
C ILE A 363 3.67 7.12 -18.76
N ILE A 364 2.55 6.62 -18.24
CA ILE A 364 1.45 6.05 -19.03
C ILE A 364 0.94 7.00 -20.12
N PRO A 365 0.60 8.29 -19.89
CA PRO A 365 0.06 9.13 -20.94
C PRO A 365 1.05 9.38 -22.07
N GLY A 366 2.35 9.53 -21.76
CA GLY A 366 3.41 9.64 -22.77
C GLY A 366 3.58 8.37 -23.59
N THR A 367 3.47 7.21 -22.94
CA THR A 367 3.52 5.90 -23.60
C THR A 367 2.35 5.73 -24.56
N LEU A 368 1.12 6.00 -24.12
CA LEU A 368 -0.06 5.92 -24.97
C LEU A 368 0.00 6.91 -26.14
N TRP A 369 0.49 8.12 -25.87
CA TRP A 369 0.73 9.10 -26.92
C TRP A 369 1.75 8.60 -27.95
N LEU A 370 2.87 8.01 -27.54
CA LEU A 370 3.86 7.40 -28.45
C LEU A 370 3.24 6.28 -29.28
N PHE A 371 2.51 5.36 -28.66
CA PHE A 371 1.84 4.28 -29.38
C PHE A 371 0.80 4.79 -30.36
N SER A 372 0.14 5.92 -30.08
CA SER A 372 -0.79 6.54 -31.02
C SER A 372 -0.11 7.00 -32.34
N GLN A 373 1.21 7.24 -32.30
CA GLN A 373 2.01 7.65 -33.47
C GLN A 373 2.57 6.46 -34.26
N PHE A 374 2.49 5.24 -33.74
CA PHE A 374 3.04 4.06 -34.39
C PHE A 374 2.16 3.57 -35.55
N LYS A 375 2.76 2.77 -36.46
CA LYS A 375 2.03 2.09 -37.53
C LYS A 375 0.99 1.12 -36.96
N SER A 376 -0.06 0.84 -37.74
CA SER A 376 -1.19 0.01 -37.33
C SER A 376 -0.81 -1.33 -36.66
N PRO A 377 0.14 -2.14 -37.16
CA PRO A 377 0.45 -3.42 -36.54
C PRO A 377 1.01 -3.28 -35.12
N TYR A 378 1.83 -2.27 -34.84
CA TYR A 378 2.35 -2.03 -33.48
C TYR A 378 1.24 -1.55 -32.53
N ARG A 379 0.30 -0.74 -33.02
CA ARG A 379 -0.88 -0.34 -32.23
C ARG A 379 -1.76 -1.52 -31.89
N LEU A 380 -1.95 -2.43 -32.87
CA LEU A 380 -2.72 -3.66 -32.66
C LEU A 380 -2.06 -4.55 -31.60
N PHE A 381 -0.74 -4.78 -31.71
CA PHE A 381 0.00 -5.56 -30.72
C PHE A 381 -0.12 -4.99 -29.31
N PHE A 382 0.06 -3.68 -29.17
CA PHE A 382 -0.12 -3.01 -27.89
C PHE A 382 -1.56 -3.14 -27.36
N GLY A 383 -2.56 -3.01 -28.23
CA GLY A 383 -3.95 -3.20 -27.89
C GLY A 383 -4.27 -4.63 -27.41
N LEU A 384 -3.69 -5.64 -28.06
CA LEU A 384 -3.82 -7.05 -27.62
C LEU A 384 -3.15 -7.30 -26.26
N MET A 385 -1.95 -6.74 -26.06
CA MET A 385 -1.28 -6.79 -24.76
C MET A 385 -2.15 -6.14 -23.66
N TRP A 386 -2.69 -4.97 -23.93
CA TRP A 386 -3.59 -4.28 -22.99
C TRP A 386 -4.86 -5.09 -22.71
N ALA A 387 -5.49 -5.66 -23.75
CA ALA A 387 -6.64 -6.53 -23.58
C ALA A 387 -6.31 -7.76 -22.72
N GLY A 388 -5.13 -8.36 -22.91
CA GLY A 388 -4.64 -9.45 -22.04
C GLY A 388 -4.54 -9.03 -20.57
N ILE A 389 -3.93 -7.88 -20.29
CA ILE A 389 -3.85 -7.31 -18.93
C ILE A 389 -5.25 -7.09 -18.34
N ALA A 390 -6.18 -6.51 -19.12
CA ALA A 390 -7.54 -6.26 -18.68
C ALA A 390 -8.27 -7.57 -18.32
N VAL A 391 -8.15 -8.60 -19.16
CA VAL A 391 -8.75 -9.91 -18.90
C VAL A 391 -8.21 -10.54 -17.64
N THR A 392 -6.88 -10.55 -17.44
CA THR A 392 -6.26 -11.09 -16.22
C THR A 392 -6.73 -10.35 -14.97
N SER A 393 -6.87 -9.03 -15.04
CA SER A 393 -7.36 -8.18 -13.94
C SER A 393 -8.83 -8.47 -13.62
N VAL A 394 -9.69 -8.62 -14.63
CA VAL A 394 -11.11 -8.99 -14.43
C VAL A 394 -11.22 -10.39 -13.80
N VAL A 395 -10.44 -11.36 -14.29
CA VAL A 395 -10.42 -12.72 -13.71
C VAL A 395 -9.95 -12.70 -12.26
N TYR A 396 -8.92 -11.91 -11.95
CA TYR A 396 -8.42 -11.74 -10.58
C TYR A 396 -9.52 -11.20 -9.65
N VAL A 397 -10.18 -10.10 -10.03
CA VAL A 397 -11.27 -9.52 -9.23
C VAL A 397 -12.41 -10.50 -9.05
N ALA A 398 -12.85 -11.17 -10.12
CA ALA A 398 -13.97 -12.10 -10.06
C ALA A 398 -13.67 -13.30 -9.14
N LYS A 399 -12.47 -13.89 -9.26
CA LYS A 399 -12.03 -15.00 -8.40
C LYS A 399 -11.88 -14.58 -6.95
N GLY A 400 -11.19 -13.45 -6.70
CA GLY A 400 -10.96 -12.95 -5.36
C GLY A 400 -12.26 -12.51 -4.66
N TYR A 401 -13.14 -11.80 -5.37
CA TYR A 401 -14.45 -11.45 -4.84
C TYR A 401 -15.28 -12.68 -4.47
N THR A 402 -15.30 -13.68 -5.35
CA THR A 402 -16.02 -14.95 -5.08
C THR A 402 -15.41 -15.69 -3.88
N PHE A 403 -14.08 -15.70 -3.76
CA PHE A 403 -13.38 -16.28 -2.62
C PHE A 403 -13.79 -15.56 -1.33
N ASN A 404 -13.69 -14.24 -1.28
CA ASN A 404 -14.04 -13.44 -0.11
C ASN A 404 -15.50 -13.65 0.31
N LYS A 405 -16.42 -13.72 -0.66
CA LYS A 405 -17.85 -13.87 -0.39
C LYS A 405 -18.25 -15.27 0.09
N ILE A 406 -17.63 -16.32 -0.45
CA ILE A 406 -18.13 -17.71 -0.28
C ILE A 406 -17.22 -18.54 0.62
N LYS A 407 -15.89 -18.34 0.54
CA LYS A 407 -14.91 -19.22 1.19
C LYS A 407 -14.30 -18.64 2.45
N SER A 408 -14.27 -17.33 2.58
CA SER A 408 -13.76 -16.65 3.76
C SER A 408 -14.76 -16.68 4.91
N ALA A 409 -14.26 -16.70 6.13
CA ALA A 409 -15.10 -16.50 7.31
C ALA A 409 -15.39 -15.01 7.50
N HIS A 410 -16.53 -14.71 8.14
CA HIS A 410 -16.98 -13.34 8.41
C HIS A 410 -17.43 -13.23 9.86
N GLY A 411 -16.85 -12.29 10.59
CA GLY A 411 -17.23 -11.94 11.95
C GLY A 411 -17.85 -10.55 12.05
N THR A 412 -17.81 -9.97 13.23
CA THR A 412 -18.40 -8.66 13.53
C THR A 412 -17.68 -7.50 12.85
N SER A 413 -16.40 -7.66 12.53
CA SER A 413 -15.62 -6.67 11.77
C SER A 413 -16.11 -6.55 10.32
N GLY A 414 -16.75 -7.59 9.79
CA GLY A 414 -17.25 -7.68 8.43
C GLY A 414 -16.16 -7.84 7.35
N ILE A 415 -14.87 -7.95 7.72
CA ILE A 415 -13.80 -8.26 6.78
C ILE A 415 -13.85 -9.73 6.38
N ALA A 416 -13.33 -10.05 5.19
CA ALA A 416 -13.13 -11.43 4.78
C ALA A 416 -11.91 -12.01 5.50
N GLN A 417 -12.12 -13.02 6.34
CA GLN A 417 -11.07 -13.72 7.10
C GLN A 417 -10.58 -14.91 6.28
N GLU A 418 -9.37 -14.80 5.73
CA GLU A 418 -8.81 -15.85 4.85
C GLU A 418 -8.14 -16.98 5.63
N PHE A 419 -7.64 -16.67 6.83
CA PHE A 419 -6.81 -17.56 7.65
C PHE A 419 -7.58 -18.24 8.78
N ILE A 420 -8.90 -18.30 8.68
CA ILE A 420 -9.75 -19.06 9.59
C ILE A 420 -11.03 -19.49 8.85
N ASP A 421 -11.64 -20.60 9.26
CA ASP A 421 -12.94 -21.00 8.75
C ASP A 421 -14.08 -20.53 9.67
N GLN A 422 -15.29 -20.45 9.14
CA GLN A 422 -16.45 -19.95 9.87
C GLN A 422 -16.74 -20.71 11.16
N PRO A 423 -16.71 -22.07 11.22
CA PRO A 423 -16.97 -22.77 12.46
C PRO A 423 -15.97 -22.48 13.58
N ALA A 424 -14.69 -22.27 13.25
CA ALA A 424 -13.66 -21.89 14.20
C ALA A 424 -13.87 -20.45 14.68
N LEU A 425 -14.14 -19.53 13.77
CA LEU A 425 -14.37 -18.12 14.09
C LEU A 425 -15.58 -17.96 15.02
N ASP A 426 -16.70 -18.62 14.74
CA ASP A 426 -17.92 -18.56 15.57
C ASP A 426 -17.66 -19.05 17.00
N LYS A 427 -16.89 -20.14 17.17
CA LYS A 427 -16.49 -20.62 18.49
C LYS A 427 -15.61 -19.63 19.25
N ILE A 428 -14.63 -19.01 18.56
CA ILE A 428 -13.75 -18.00 19.14
C ILE A 428 -14.56 -16.80 19.63
N ILE A 429 -15.47 -16.28 18.82
CA ILE A 429 -16.35 -15.16 19.19
C ILE A 429 -17.23 -15.55 20.37
N ALA A 430 -17.77 -16.76 20.40
CA ALA A 430 -18.58 -17.24 21.52
C ALA A 430 -17.77 -17.36 22.82
N ILE A 431 -16.50 -17.74 22.75
CA ILE A 431 -15.59 -17.78 23.91
C ILE A 431 -15.29 -16.35 24.38
N ASP A 432 -14.97 -15.42 23.46
CA ASP A 432 -14.73 -14.02 23.81
C ASP A 432 -15.91 -13.38 24.55
N GLN A 433 -17.13 -13.71 24.16
CA GLN A 433 -18.35 -13.20 24.81
C GLN A 433 -18.55 -13.75 26.23
N LYS A 434 -18.16 -14.99 26.47
CA LYS A 434 -18.38 -15.68 27.77
C LYS A 434 -17.24 -15.44 28.75
N GLN A 435 -16.02 -15.36 28.30
CA GLN A 435 -14.83 -15.22 29.15
C GLN A 435 -14.53 -13.74 29.40
N ARG A 436 -13.90 -13.48 30.55
CA ARG A 436 -13.36 -12.17 30.93
C ARG A 436 -11.92 -12.35 31.41
N ASN A 437 -11.08 -11.34 31.18
CA ASN A 437 -9.65 -11.36 31.53
C ASN A 437 -8.84 -12.46 30.81
N ALA A 438 -9.35 -12.96 29.71
CA ALA A 438 -8.62 -13.92 28.88
C ALA A 438 -7.64 -13.22 27.93
N ILE A 439 -6.70 -14.00 27.43
CA ILE A 439 -5.79 -13.59 26.35
C ILE A 439 -6.00 -14.53 25.18
N PHE A 440 -6.26 -13.97 24.01
CA PHE A 440 -6.33 -14.71 22.76
C PHE A 440 -5.04 -14.50 21.97
N VAL A 441 -4.41 -15.59 21.56
CA VAL A 441 -3.15 -15.59 20.80
C VAL A 441 -3.42 -16.09 19.39
N PHE A 442 -3.02 -15.29 18.40
CA PHE A 442 -3.18 -15.59 16.98
C PHE A 442 -1.86 -15.49 16.25
N VAL A 443 -1.72 -16.26 15.18
CA VAL A 443 -0.64 -16.16 14.19
C VAL A 443 -1.09 -15.40 12.92
N SER A 444 -2.31 -14.89 12.92
CA SER A 444 -2.87 -14.01 11.89
C SER A 444 -3.54 -12.81 12.57
N LYS A 445 -3.05 -11.62 12.26
CA LYS A 445 -3.39 -10.38 12.99
C LYS A 445 -4.83 -9.92 12.76
N ASP A 446 -5.43 -10.29 11.64
CA ASP A 446 -6.81 -9.92 11.27
C ASP A 446 -7.85 -10.60 12.15
N ILE A 447 -7.60 -11.83 12.60
CA ILE A 447 -8.53 -12.58 13.51
C ILE A 447 -8.72 -11.82 14.82
N GLY A 448 -7.67 -11.19 15.34
CA GLY A 448 -7.74 -10.40 16.56
C GLY A 448 -8.72 -9.23 16.52
N LEU A 449 -9.15 -8.79 15.33
CA LEU A 449 -10.18 -7.74 15.19
C LEU A 449 -11.58 -8.18 15.63
N GLU A 450 -11.80 -9.50 15.72
CA GLU A 450 -13.08 -10.06 16.15
C GLU A 450 -13.23 -10.15 17.69
N ILE A 451 -12.13 -10.01 18.42
CA ILE A 451 -12.13 -10.07 19.90
C ILE A 451 -12.50 -8.69 20.45
N LYS A 452 -13.60 -8.62 21.22
CA LYS A 452 -14.15 -7.35 21.74
C LYS A 452 -14.04 -7.22 23.27
N HIS A 453 -13.95 -8.31 23.99
CA HIS A 453 -14.05 -8.31 25.46
C HIS A 453 -12.77 -8.71 26.17
N ASN A 454 -11.80 -9.24 25.42
CA ASN A 454 -10.58 -9.78 25.98
C ASN A 454 -9.33 -9.19 25.29
N ARG A 455 -8.17 -9.51 25.84
CA ARG A 455 -6.88 -9.08 25.31
C ARG A 455 -6.48 -9.94 24.11
N VAL A 456 -5.73 -9.35 23.19
CA VAL A 456 -5.23 -10.01 21.97
C VAL A 456 -3.72 -9.91 21.94
N LEU A 457 -3.09 -11.02 21.64
CA LEU A 457 -1.67 -11.14 21.34
C LEU A 457 -1.51 -11.70 19.91
N ASN A 458 -0.87 -10.95 19.05
CA ASN A 458 -0.57 -11.41 17.69
C ASN A 458 0.90 -11.79 17.58
N LEU A 459 1.18 -13.06 17.34
CA LEU A 459 2.51 -13.55 17.05
C LEU A 459 2.83 -13.39 15.56
N GLU A 460 4.10 -13.20 15.24
CA GLU A 460 4.52 -13.28 13.84
C GLU A 460 4.40 -14.72 13.33
N PRO A 461 4.02 -14.91 12.05
CA PRO A 461 3.95 -16.25 11.46
C PRO A 461 5.30 -16.95 11.47
N ILE A 462 5.30 -18.21 11.88
CA ILE A 462 6.51 -19.04 11.94
C ILE A 462 6.75 -19.71 10.60
N GLY A 463 7.91 -19.48 9.99
CA GLY A 463 8.37 -20.16 8.78
C GLY A 463 8.64 -21.67 9.00
N ASP A 464 8.79 -22.41 7.91
CA ASP A 464 9.06 -23.86 7.99
C ASP A 464 10.49 -24.18 8.47
N ASP A 465 11.38 -23.21 8.39
CA ASP A 465 12.79 -23.35 8.80
C ASP A 465 13.03 -23.15 10.31
N LEU A 466 11.97 -22.78 11.06
CA LEU A 466 12.03 -22.51 12.52
C LEU A 466 13.19 -21.59 12.96
N LYS A 467 13.70 -20.75 12.05
CA LYS A 467 14.73 -19.76 12.36
C LYS A 467 14.15 -18.57 13.08
N ILE A 468 13.85 -18.75 14.34
CA ILE A 468 13.26 -17.72 15.20
C ILE A 468 14.11 -17.66 16.46
N ASP A 469 14.42 -16.45 16.91
CA ASP A 469 14.99 -16.27 18.23
C ASP A 469 13.90 -16.55 19.27
N LEU A 470 14.15 -17.53 20.14
CA LEU A 470 13.21 -17.93 21.18
C LEU A 470 12.91 -16.77 22.14
N ASP A 471 13.91 -15.93 22.41
CA ASP A 471 13.77 -14.84 23.36
C ASP A 471 12.79 -13.77 22.86
N ASP A 472 12.64 -13.61 21.55
CA ASP A 472 11.66 -12.71 20.95
C ASP A 472 10.19 -13.17 21.14
N TYR A 473 9.98 -14.43 21.54
CA TYR A 473 8.66 -15.05 21.65
C TYR A 473 8.26 -15.47 23.06
N VAL A 474 9.14 -15.33 24.06
CA VAL A 474 8.83 -15.73 25.44
C VAL A 474 8.02 -14.65 26.13
N TYR A 475 6.83 -15.01 26.60
CA TYR A 475 5.94 -14.17 27.39
C TYR A 475 5.89 -14.70 28.83
N ALA A 476 6.60 -14.00 29.72
CA ALA A 476 6.72 -14.40 31.11
C ALA A 476 5.46 -14.09 31.95
N GLY A 477 5.35 -14.72 33.11
CA GLY A 477 4.26 -14.49 34.03
C GLY A 477 3.00 -15.31 33.73
N HIS A 478 1.93 -14.98 34.40
CA HIS A 478 0.62 -15.65 34.30
C HIS A 478 -0.49 -14.62 34.46
N ALA A 479 -1.53 -14.75 33.65
CA ALA A 479 -2.75 -13.94 33.75
C ALA A 479 -3.98 -14.87 33.78
N GLY A 480 -5.15 -14.41 33.40
CA GLY A 480 -6.32 -15.25 33.26
C GLY A 480 -6.18 -16.34 32.17
N PRO A 481 -7.28 -16.98 31.75
CA PRO A 481 -7.23 -18.02 30.75
C PRO A 481 -6.51 -17.57 29.46
N LEU A 482 -5.66 -18.44 28.93
CA LEU A 482 -4.92 -18.22 27.69
C LEU A 482 -5.45 -19.16 26.61
N TYR A 483 -5.86 -18.61 25.48
CA TYR A 483 -6.36 -19.34 24.32
C TYR A 483 -5.42 -19.11 23.14
N ILE A 484 -4.74 -20.16 22.67
CA ILE A 484 -3.85 -20.11 21.50
C ILE A 484 -4.57 -20.80 20.35
N ILE A 485 -4.80 -20.08 19.27
CA ILE A 485 -5.49 -20.57 18.08
C ILE A 485 -4.49 -20.78 16.95
N LEU A 486 -4.33 -22.03 16.53
CA LEU A 486 -3.37 -22.43 15.51
C LEU A 486 -4.06 -23.16 14.36
N PRO A 487 -3.63 -22.93 13.11
CA PRO A 487 -4.02 -23.78 12.00
C PRO A 487 -3.38 -25.17 12.13
N ASP A 488 -4.03 -26.20 11.59
CA ASP A 488 -3.54 -27.60 11.59
C ASP A 488 -2.13 -27.74 10.99
N SER A 489 -1.78 -26.87 10.04
CA SER A 489 -0.44 -26.78 9.46
C SER A 489 0.68 -26.44 10.45
N TYR A 490 0.34 -26.01 11.66
CA TYR A 490 1.30 -25.75 12.74
C TYR A 490 1.52 -26.97 13.65
N ALA A 491 0.77 -28.06 13.48
CA ALA A 491 0.94 -29.26 14.29
C ALA A 491 2.41 -29.75 14.30
N GLY A 492 2.87 -30.13 15.48
CA GLY A 492 4.22 -30.64 15.71
C GLY A 492 5.25 -29.60 16.17
N PRO A 493 6.32 -29.31 15.42
CA PRO A 493 7.40 -28.44 15.92
C PRO A 493 6.98 -26.99 16.19
N LYS A 494 6.21 -26.38 15.29
CA LYS A 494 5.72 -24.99 15.43
C LYS A 494 4.78 -24.84 16.61
N GLU A 495 3.87 -25.78 16.80
CA GLU A 495 2.96 -25.86 17.93
C GLU A 495 3.74 -25.91 19.25
N LYS A 496 4.66 -26.87 19.37
CA LYS A 496 5.50 -27.04 20.57
C LYS A 496 6.29 -25.78 20.89
N PHE A 497 6.79 -25.09 19.86
CA PHE A 497 7.48 -23.83 20.00
C PHE A 497 6.59 -22.76 20.61
N ILE A 498 5.37 -22.56 20.05
CA ILE A 498 4.43 -21.55 20.51
C ILE A 498 3.97 -21.83 21.94
N LEU A 499 3.64 -23.10 22.28
CA LEU A 499 3.24 -23.44 23.64
C LEU A 499 4.37 -23.18 24.67
N LYS A 500 5.62 -23.43 24.31
CA LYS A 500 6.79 -23.12 25.15
C LYS A 500 7.03 -21.61 25.33
N SER A 501 6.52 -20.79 24.44
CA SER A 501 6.62 -19.33 24.54
C SER A 501 5.86 -18.74 25.75
N PHE A 502 5.07 -19.56 26.43
CA PHE A 502 4.26 -19.15 27.60
C PHE A 502 4.63 -20.00 28.83
N PRO A 503 5.82 -19.83 29.43
CA PRO A 503 6.32 -20.69 30.51
C PRO A 503 5.50 -20.61 31.79
N GLY A 504 4.73 -19.54 31.99
CA GLY A 504 3.83 -19.39 33.15
C GLY A 504 2.57 -20.26 33.09
N TYR A 505 2.29 -20.89 31.94
CA TYR A 505 1.11 -21.73 31.73
C TYR A 505 1.52 -23.21 31.62
N LYS A 506 0.77 -24.07 32.31
CA LYS A 506 0.99 -25.50 32.36
C LYS A 506 -0.32 -26.24 32.09
N GLY A 507 -0.23 -27.50 31.69
CA GLY A 507 -1.41 -28.34 31.54
C GLY A 507 -2.31 -27.90 30.36
N TRP A 508 -1.70 -27.74 29.20
CA TRP A 508 -2.42 -27.37 27.97
C TRP A 508 -3.49 -28.38 27.60
N TYR A 509 -4.72 -27.90 27.41
CA TYR A 509 -5.81 -28.67 26.87
C TYR A 509 -6.09 -28.28 25.43
N GLY A 510 -5.85 -29.22 24.50
CA GLY A 510 -6.11 -29.02 23.07
C GLY A 510 -7.54 -29.44 22.70
N SER A 511 -8.24 -28.59 21.98
CA SER A 511 -9.56 -28.89 21.42
C SER A 511 -9.67 -28.45 19.96
N MET A 512 -10.36 -29.24 19.14
CA MET A 512 -10.62 -28.89 17.74
C MET A 512 -11.69 -27.80 17.66
N LEU A 513 -11.34 -26.67 17.10
CA LEU A 513 -12.31 -25.63 16.73
C LEU A 513 -13.05 -26.04 15.45
N SER A 514 -12.30 -26.56 14.48
CA SER A 514 -12.81 -27.10 13.21
C SER A 514 -11.89 -28.25 12.74
N ASN A 515 -12.08 -28.74 11.52
CA ASN A 515 -11.16 -29.69 10.91
C ASN A 515 -9.81 -29.09 10.46
N LYS A 516 -9.63 -27.77 10.60
CA LYS A 516 -8.42 -27.05 10.18
C LYS A 516 -7.76 -26.24 11.29
N TYR A 517 -8.42 -26.08 12.45
CA TYR A 517 -7.94 -25.23 13.53
C TYR A 517 -8.06 -25.91 14.89
N VAL A 518 -6.99 -25.81 15.64
CA VAL A 518 -6.89 -26.29 17.02
C VAL A 518 -6.78 -25.10 17.96
N MET A 519 -7.43 -25.16 19.08
CA MET A 519 -7.29 -24.22 20.19
C MET A 519 -6.64 -24.93 21.37
N TYR A 520 -5.61 -24.32 21.91
CA TYR A 520 -4.97 -24.73 23.16
C TYR A 520 -5.42 -23.78 24.26
N GLU A 521 -5.99 -24.34 25.33
CA GLU A 521 -6.41 -23.60 26.53
C GLU A 521 -5.49 -23.95 27.68
N ALA A 522 -5.05 -22.96 28.44
CA ALA A 522 -4.42 -23.12 29.75
C ALA A 522 -4.97 -22.04 30.72
N ARG A 523 -5.01 -22.43 32.03
CA ARG A 523 -5.52 -21.58 33.09
C ARG A 523 -4.48 -21.38 34.15
#